data_c8e95aeac639c66871c14edddd4ce685
#
_entry.id   c8e95aeac639c66871c14edddd4ce685
#
_cell.length_a   1.000
_cell.length_b   1.000
_cell.length_c   1.000
_cell.angle_alpha   90.00
_cell.angle_beta   90.00
_cell.angle_gamma   90.00
#
_symmetry.space_group_name_H-M   'P 1'
#
loop_
_entity.id
_entity.type
_entity.pdbx_description
1 polymer ?
#
loop_
_entity_poly.entity_id
_entity_poly.type
_entity_poly.pdbx_seq_one_letter_code
_entity_poly.pdbx_strand_id
1 'polypeptide(L)'
;MKKRWLAAFLALCMALTMLPTAFAADAPATVTGRSETLTADTSTAALPDHETLLAGYVQGLLYPEERGIALLDSVGGTVLTGLDRAIYTQLKAEIQRVAAQGGSTVFSLPLKDLGIPMTWTKEDLGVTGDLAVSGLFTDETSDALLRVVFRFDLNKVIDALLADCPYELYWYDKVTGVEGYVLQSASLSQGGNALTFDEDAKMVFSFSVAYGYRSYALPYRVDAAQAKAAAAAVENANAIVEQYSTCSSDYEKLLAYKEEICALTDYNTAAAENSAVPYGDPWQLVYVFDGREDTTVVCEGYAKAFQYLCDRTVWEDAACYTVSGTLSSAASEGPHMWNVVSLGADNYLVDVTNSDTGSAGADGSLFLAGAAGSPAEGYTLEVNGNAIRYTYDENTKNLFGTGLLTLAGTSYDPELAGPAWQNPYTDVARTDWYYGAVRYAHETGLMAGTGAHQFSPNGTTTRGMLVTILYRQEGAPDLGSEAALSFADVAAGAYYALPVRWAKIHGVVNGISATQFAPEAPVTREQLAAILYRYAQYKGYDTGAGSAALGGYTDAGQISPYALPAMEWANRTGLITGRTATTLDPQGQATRAEAATILMRFAEAFAQ
;
A
#
# COMPACT_ATOMS: atom_id res chain seq x y z
N MET A 1 -32.31 -13.58 -0.22
CA MET A 1 -33.43 -12.78 0.27
C MET A 1 -33.11 -12.30 1.67
N LYS A 2 -32.48 -11.14 1.81
CA LYS A 2 -32.36 -10.45 3.10
C LYS A 2 -32.70 -9.00 2.87
N LYS A 3 -33.65 -8.53 3.68
CA LYS A 3 -34.33 -7.27 3.57
C LYS A 3 -33.38 -6.10 3.88
N ARG A 4 -33.33 -5.16 2.96
CA ARG A 4 -32.77 -3.82 3.20
C ARG A 4 -33.64 -3.13 4.25
N TRP A 5 -33.06 -2.71 5.35
CA TRP A 5 -33.65 -1.79 6.29
C TRP A 5 -33.05 -0.42 6.05
N LEU A 6 -33.81 0.41 5.36
CA LEU A 6 -33.54 1.84 5.31
C LEU A 6 -34.12 2.42 6.61
N ALA A 7 -33.31 2.80 7.55
CA ALA A 7 -33.74 3.55 8.72
C ALA A 7 -33.68 5.05 8.39
N ALA A 8 -34.79 5.59 7.98
CA ALA A 8 -34.94 7.03 7.86
C ALA A 8 -35.13 7.63 9.25
N PHE A 9 -34.14 8.37 9.74
CA PHE A 9 -34.31 9.21 10.92
C PHE A 9 -34.54 10.66 10.48
N LEU A 10 -35.75 11.17 10.72
CA LEU A 10 -36.12 12.57 10.58
C LEU A 10 -35.55 13.36 11.76
N ALA A 11 -34.52 14.18 11.54
CA ALA A 11 -34.24 15.27 12.46
C ALA A 11 -34.91 16.53 11.95
N LEU A 12 -36.02 16.87 12.62
CA LEU A 12 -36.85 18.05 12.40
C LEU A 12 -36.18 19.26 13.06
N CYS A 13 -35.62 20.17 12.29
CA CYS A 13 -35.39 21.54 12.74
C CYS A 13 -36.20 22.49 11.84
N MET A 14 -37.48 22.68 12.20
CA MET A 14 -38.23 23.81 11.69
C MET A 14 -37.90 25.05 12.52
N ALA A 15 -37.35 26.06 11.87
CA ALA A 15 -37.53 27.43 12.32
C ALA A 15 -38.42 28.13 11.28
N LEU A 16 -39.71 28.08 11.48
CA LEU A 16 -40.65 28.93 10.79
C LEU A 16 -40.59 30.31 11.47
N THR A 17 -40.02 31.30 10.80
CA THR A 17 -40.33 32.70 11.08
C THR A 17 -41.31 33.20 10.04
N MET A 18 -42.57 33.29 10.42
CA MET A 18 -43.58 34.04 9.67
C MET A 18 -43.29 35.54 9.82
N LEU A 19 -42.99 36.21 8.73
CA LEU A 19 -43.06 37.67 8.62
C LEU A 19 -44.18 38.04 7.64
N PRO A 20 -44.92 39.15 7.92
CA PRO A 20 -46.13 39.47 7.16
C PRO A 20 -45.79 40.05 5.78
N THR A 21 -46.60 39.69 4.82
CA THR A 21 -46.60 40.14 3.45
C THR A 21 -46.68 41.64 3.30
N ALA A 22 -45.61 42.24 2.82
CA ALA A 22 -45.66 43.55 2.14
C ALA A 22 -45.21 43.35 0.70
N PHE A 23 -46.00 43.83 -0.23
CA PHE A 23 -45.75 43.78 -1.66
C PHE A 23 -44.39 44.39 -2.03
N ALA A 24 -43.47 43.58 -2.49
CA ALA A 24 -42.32 44.00 -3.25
C ALA A 24 -42.01 42.91 -4.31
N ALA A 25 -41.77 43.39 -5.51
CA ALA A 25 -41.53 42.58 -6.68
C ALA A 25 -40.29 41.67 -6.53
N ASP A 26 -40.44 40.43 -6.99
CA ASP A 26 -39.40 39.51 -7.44
C ASP A 26 -38.20 39.25 -6.51
N ALA A 27 -38.42 38.71 -5.32
CA ALA A 27 -37.37 38.01 -4.58
C ALA A 27 -37.45 36.49 -4.90
N PRO A 28 -36.30 35.79 -5.10
CA PRO A 28 -36.31 34.35 -5.32
C PRO A 28 -36.87 33.61 -4.10
N ALA A 29 -37.70 32.59 -4.35
CA ALA A 29 -38.26 31.77 -3.29
C ALA A 29 -37.16 30.91 -2.66
N THR A 30 -37.03 30.99 -1.33
CA THR A 30 -36.09 30.13 -0.59
C THR A 30 -36.70 28.75 -0.41
N VAL A 31 -35.95 27.72 -0.77
CA VAL A 31 -36.34 26.30 -0.65
C VAL A 31 -35.42 25.64 0.37
N THR A 32 -36.00 24.94 1.33
CA THR A 32 -35.25 24.13 2.28
C THR A 32 -35.21 22.69 1.80
N GLY A 33 -34.01 22.16 1.64
CA GLY A 33 -33.79 20.78 1.24
C GLY A 33 -34.05 19.80 2.40
N ARG A 34 -34.38 18.58 2.05
CA ARG A 34 -34.45 17.46 2.99
C ARG A 34 -33.01 17.11 3.43
N SER A 35 -32.78 16.96 4.74
CA SER A 35 -31.54 16.37 5.25
C SER A 35 -31.58 14.88 4.93
N GLU A 36 -30.70 14.40 4.07
CA GLU A 36 -30.52 12.98 3.83
C GLU A 36 -29.23 12.51 4.52
N THR A 37 -29.38 11.43 5.28
CA THR A 37 -28.23 10.81 5.97
C THR A 37 -27.46 9.97 4.98
N LEU A 38 -26.21 10.30 4.80
CA LEU A 38 -25.23 9.49 4.06
C LEU A 38 -24.56 8.58 5.09
N THR A 39 -24.90 7.30 5.08
CA THR A 39 -24.24 6.31 5.94
C THR A 39 -23.28 5.50 5.10
N ALA A 40 -22.03 5.40 5.55
CA ALA A 40 -21.18 4.33 5.08
C ALA A 40 -21.83 3.00 5.46
N ASP A 41 -21.98 2.09 4.51
CA ASP A 41 -22.55 0.77 4.79
C ASP A 41 -21.51 -0.05 5.57
N THR A 42 -21.45 0.20 6.88
CA THR A 42 -20.58 -0.52 7.81
C THR A 42 -21.03 -1.96 8.07
N SER A 43 -22.20 -2.35 7.51
CA SER A 43 -22.78 -3.68 7.75
C SER A 43 -22.28 -4.77 6.79
N THR A 44 -21.58 -4.40 5.72
CA THR A 44 -21.03 -5.33 4.71
C THR A 44 -19.53 -5.17 4.48
N ALA A 45 -18.95 -4.06 4.85
CA ALA A 45 -17.54 -3.98 5.04
C ALA A 45 -17.24 -4.69 6.38
N ALA A 46 -16.78 -5.94 6.33
CA ALA A 46 -15.79 -6.33 7.32
C ALA A 46 -14.90 -5.10 7.45
N LEU A 47 -14.68 -4.62 8.67
CA LEU A 47 -13.71 -3.59 8.95
C LEU A 47 -12.60 -3.77 7.94
N PRO A 48 -12.15 -2.73 7.23
CA PRO A 48 -10.90 -2.88 6.54
C PRO A 48 -9.97 -3.35 7.64
N ASP A 49 -9.73 -4.66 7.61
CA ASP A 49 -8.82 -5.25 8.54
C ASP A 49 -7.51 -4.50 8.35
N HIS A 50 -6.68 -4.62 9.32
CA HIS A 50 -5.32 -4.10 9.29
C HIS A 50 -4.64 -4.30 7.90
N GLU A 51 -5.05 -5.29 7.17
CA GLU A 51 -4.58 -5.73 5.87
C GLU A 51 -5.02 -4.84 4.71
N THR A 52 -6.26 -4.38 4.71
CA THR A 52 -6.73 -3.36 3.73
C THR A 52 -6.02 -2.02 3.97
N LEU A 53 -5.67 -1.72 5.24
CA LEU A 53 -4.90 -0.53 5.60
C LEU A 53 -3.44 -0.63 5.15
N LEU A 54 -2.81 -1.78 5.37
CA LEU A 54 -1.49 -2.10 4.85
C LEU A 54 -1.48 -2.15 3.32
N ALA A 55 -2.57 -2.62 2.67
CA ALA A 55 -2.67 -2.66 1.22
C ALA A 55 -2.52 -1.27 0.60
N GLY A 56 -3.24 -0.28 1.13
CA GLY A 56 -3.11 1.11 0.70
C GLY A 56 -1.70 1.66 0.93
N TYR A 57 -1.12 1.36 2.09
CA TYR A 57 0.22 1.79 2.46
C TYR A 57 1.31 1.17 1.57
N VAL A 58 1.27 -0.15 1.36
CA VAL A 58 2.26 -0.86 0.55
C VAL A 58 2.08 -0.63 -0.94
N GLN A 59 0.84 -0.50 -1.43
CA GLN A 59 0.63 -0.15 -2.83
C GLN A 59 1.27 1.18 -3.18
N GLY A 60 1.34 2.09 -2.23
CA GLY A 60 2.04 3.34 -2.42
C GLY A 60 3.54 3.29 -2.25
N LEU A 61 4.07 2.33 -1.51
CA LEU A 61 5.50 2.03 -1.49
C LEU A 61 5.94 1.32 -2.77
N LEU A 62 5.07 0.48 -3.35
CA LEU A 62 5.36 -0.29 -4.56
C LEU A 62 5.20 0.49 -5.87
N TYR A 63 4.46 1.62 -5.88
CA TYR A 63 4.20 2.42 -7.09
C TYR A 63 4.46 3.91 -6.87
N PRO A 64 5.72 4.33 -6.65
CA PRO A 64 6.05 5.73 -6.33
C PRO A 64 6.13 6.66 -7.55
N GLU A 65 5.60 6.30 -8.71
CA GLU A 65 5.88 6.96 -10.00
C GLU A 65 5.47 8.44 -10.11
N GLU A 66 4.83 9.03 -9.10
CA GLU A 66 4.44 10.46 -9.11
C GLU A 66 5.06 11.30 -7.97
N ARG A 67 6.08 10.84 -7.29
CA ARG A 67 6.64 11.57 -6.15
C ARG A 67 7.94 12.32 -6.48
N GLY A 68 7.78 13.60 -6.77
CA GLY A 68 8.77 14.59 -6.36
C GLY A 68 8.83 14.61 -4.82
N ILE A 69 10.04 14.59 -4.28
CA ILE A 69 10.42 14.57 -2.86
C ILE A 69 9.44 15.38 -1.99
N ALA A 70 8.45 14.74 -1.43
CA ALA A 70 7.69 15.19 -0.29
C ALA A 70 7.30 13.94 0.48
N LEU A 71 7.73 13.87 1.73
CA LEU A 71 7.35 12.93 2.80
C LEU A 71 6.13 12.05 2.43
N LEU A 72 6.19 10.78 2.82
CA LEU A 72 5.15 9.73 2.81
C LEU A 72 3.67 10.16 2.99
N ASP A 73 3.26 11.24 2.35
CA ASP A 73 1.93 11.81 2.41
C ASP A 73 1.11 11.36 1.21
N SER A 74 0.14 10.48 1.50
CA SER A 74 -1.04 10.28 0.69
C SER A 74 -1.02 9.30 -0.48
N VAL A 75 -0.80 8.03 -0.19
CA VAL A 75 -1.05 6.97 -1.18
C VAL A 75 -2.55 6.78 -1.42
N GLY A 76 -3.33 6.71 -0.35
CA GLY A 76 -4.77 6.60 -0.45
C GLY A 76 -5.40 7.79 -1.18
N GLY A 77 -4.88 9.00 -0.91
CA GLY A 77 -5.33 10.20 -1.60
C GLY A 77 -5.02 10.25 -3.09
N THR A 78 -3.96 9.60 -3.57
CA THR A 78 -3.58 9.66 -5.01
C THR A 78 -4.54 8.89 -5.91
N VAL A 79 -5.19 7.85 -5.42
CA VAL A 79 -6.18 7.05 -6.17
C VAL A 79 -7.56 7.69 -6.22
N LEU A 80 -7.79 8.75 -5.42
CA LEU A 80 -9.06 9.47 -5.37
C LEU A 80 -9.09 10.60 -6.40
N THR A 81 -10.24 10.82 -7.00
CA THR A 81 -10.47 11.86 -7.99
C THR A 81 -11.73 12.66 -7.68
N GLY A 82 -11.86 13.86 -8.26
CA GLY A 82 -13.07 14.65 -8.16
C GLY A 82 -13.49 14.95 -6.72
N LEU A 83 -14.78 14.70 -6.42
CA LEU A 83 -15.37 14.99 -5.11
C LEU A 83 -14.80 14.11 -3.98
N ASP A 84 -14.47 12.85 -4.26
CA ASP A 84 -13.84 11.95 -3.29
C ASP A 84 -12.53 12.54 -2.77
N ARG A 85 -11.68 13.05 -3.68
CA ARG A 85 -10.41 13.67 -3.31
C ARG A 85 -10.59 14.99 -2.55
N ALA A 86 -11.58 15.80 -2.92
CA ALA A 86 -11.86 17.05 -2.23
C ALA A 86 -12.31 16.81 -0.78
N ILE A 87 -13.21 15.86 -0.56
CA ILE A 87 -13.67 15.43 0.77
C ILE A 87 -12.51 14.88 1.58
N TYR A 88 -11.74 13.94 1.02
CA TYR A 88 -10.57 13.35 1.64
C TYR A 88 -9.59 14.42 2.14
N THR A 89 -9.24 15.39 1.29
CA THR A 89 -8.25 16.42 1.63
C THR A 89 -8.67 17.25 2.84
N GLN A 90 -9.94 17.64 2.90
CA GLN A 90 -10.44 18.41 4.03
C GLN A 90 -10.59 17.56 5.30
N LEU A 91 -11.08 16.32 5.19
CA LEU A 91 -11.20 15.42 6.33
C LEU A 91 -9.82 15.08 6.90
N LYS A 92 -8.80 14.84 6.06
CA LYS A 92 -7.43 14.59 6.50
C LYS A 92 -6.90 15.72 7.40
N ALA A 93 -7.07 16.97 6.98
CA ALA A 93 -6.63 18.12 7.77
C ALA A 93 -7.35 18.21 9.13
N GLU A 94 -8.66 17.94 9.16
CA GLU A 94 -9.45 17.93 10.40
C GLU A 94 -9.08 16.76 11.32
N ILE A 95 -8.81 15.58 10.77
CA ILE A 95 -8.32 14.40 11.52
C ILE A 95 -7.00 14.72 12.19
N GLN A 96 -6.03 15.28 11.46
CA GLN A 96 -4.74 15.70 11.99
C GLN A 96 -4.87 16.74 13.10
N ARG A 97 -5.77 17.71 12.93
CA ARG A 97 -6.07 18.72 13.96
C ARG A 97 -6.64 18.07 15.24
N VAL A 98 -7.60 17.16 15.08
CA VAL A 98 -8.21 16.48 16.24
C VAL A 98 -7.22 15.56 16.93
N ALA A 99 -6.39 14.86 16.18
CA ALA A 99 -5.32 14.01 16.72
C ALA A 99 -4.38 14.80 17.64
N ALA A 100 -4.01 16.02 17.24
CA ALA A 100 -3.09 16.86 18.00
C ALA A 100 -3.75 17.60 19.18
N GLN A 101 -5.03 17.96 19.09
CA GLN A 101 -5.65 18.91 20.01
C GLN A 101 -6.90 18.39 20.72
N GLY A 102 -7.44 17.26 20.27
CA GLY A 102 -8.77 16.81 20.67
C GLY A 102 -9.89 17.67 20.07
N GLY A 103 -11.09 17.51 20.60
CA GLY A 103 -12.24 18.30 20.18
C GLY A 103 -13.26 17.51 19.38
N SER A 104 -14.15 18.24 18.67
CA SER A 104 -15.23 17.64 17.90
C SER A 104 -14.70 16.85 16.69
N THR A 105 -15.27 15.67 16.48
CA THR A 105 -15.08 14.83 15.30
C THR A 105 -16.27 14.91 14.34
N VAL A 106 -17.11 15.94 14.52
CA VAL A 106 -18.14 16.32 13.56
C VAL A 106 -17.56 17.41 12.66
N PHE A 107 -17.24 17.04 11.44
CA PHE A 107 -16.58 17.90 10.46
C PHE A 107 -17.61 18.47 9.48
N SER A 108 -17.56 19.77 9.26
CA SER A 108 -18.45 20.48 8.34
C SER A 108 -17.65 21.01 7.16
N LEU A 109 -17.94 20.51 5.98
CA LEU A 109 -17.26 20.85 4.72
C LEU A 109 -18.17 21.70 3.84
N PRO A 110 -17.94 23.02 3.71
CA PRO A 110 -18.75 23.88 2.84
C PRO A 110 -18.71 23.39 1.39
N LEU A 111 -19.86 23.34 0.71
CA LEU A 111 -19.94 22.84 -0.68
C LEU A 111 -19.02 23.60 -1.63
N LYS A 112 -18.89 24.91 -1.45
CA LYS A 112 -17.98 25.75 -2.25
C LYS A 112 -16.52 25.32 -2.13
N ASP A 113 -16.09 24.86 -0.96
CA ASP A 113 -14.71 24.45 -0.68
C ASP A 113 -14.41 23.04 -1.22
N LEU A 114 -15.47 22.28 -1.55
CA LEU A 114 -15.40 21.00 -2.23
C LEU A 114 -15.42 21.12 -3.78
N GLY A 115 -15.44 22.35 -4.30
CA GLY A 115 -15.51 22.59 -5.75
C GLY A 115 -16.85 22.25 -6.38
N ILE A 116 -17.92 22.13 -5.57
CA ILE A 116 -19.27 21.88 -6.06
C ILE A 116 -19.85 23.19 -6.60
N PRO A 117 -20.32 23.24 -7.86
CA PRO A 117 -21.01 24.42 -8.39
C PRO A 117 -22.23 24.76 -7.55
N MET A 118 -22.35 26.03 -7.17
CA MET A 118 -23.45 26.46 -6.29
C MET A 118 -24.78 26.59 -7.03
N THR A 119 -24.80 26.68 -8.36
CA THR A 119 -26.02 26.80 -9.16
C THR A 119 -26.14 25.64 -10.14
N TRP A 120 -27.34 25.06 -10.22
CA TRP A 120 -27.67 23.92 -11.06
C TRP A 120 -28.98 24.14 -11.78
N THR A 121 -29.04 23.94 -13.09
CA THR A 121 -30.25 24.01 -13.89
C THR A 121 -30.98 22.66 -13.89
N LYS A 122 -32.28 22.67 -14.29
CA LYS A 122 -33.01 21.43 -14.55
C LYS A 122 -32.30 20.51 -15.55
N GLU A 123 -31.68 21.11 -16.57
CA GLU A 123 -30.94 20.39 -17.60
C GLU A 123 -29.71 19.70 -17.01
N ASP A 124 -28.91 20.42 -16.19
CA ASP A 124 -27.73 19.87 -15.51
C ASP A 124 -28.09 18.67 -14.63
N LEU A 125 -29.22 18.76 -13.95
CA LEU A 125 -29.73 17.71 -13.06
C LEU A 125 -30.48 16.58 -13.80
N GLY A 126 -30.90 16.83 -15.05
CA GLY A 126 -31.76 15.91 -15.80
C GLY A 126 -33.16 15.78 -15.22
N VAL A 127 -33.69 16.85 -14.59
CA VAL A 127 -35.00 16.91 -13.99
C VAL A 127 -36.00 17.51 -14.98
N THR A 128 -37.10 16.82 -15.21
CA THR A 128 -38.14 17.27 -16.15
C THR A 128 -39.32 17.95 -15.46
N GLY A 129 -39.57 17.58 -14.21
CA GLY A 129 -40.60 18.16 -13.35
C GLY A 129 -40.17 19.47 -12.68
N ASP A 130 -40.92 19.88 -11.67
CA ASP A 130 -40.58 21.03 -10.84
C ASP A 130 -39.43 20.65 -9.88
N LEU A 131 -38.46 21.55 -9.71
CA LEU A 131 -37.35 21.34 -8.77
C LEU A 131 -37.82 21.29 -7.31
N ALA A 132 -38.86 22.06 -7.00
CA ALA A 132 -39.44 22.04 -5.66
C ALA A 132 -40.95 22.34 -5.70
N VAL A 133 -41.65 21.79 -4.72
CA VAL A 133 -43.09 22.01 -4.49
C VAL A 133 -43.29 22.37 -3.02
N SER A 134 -44.03 23.46 -2.78
CA SER A 134 -44.34 23.92 -1.41
C SER A 134 -43.11 24.15 -0.52
N GLY A 135 -41.98 24.58 -1.12
CA GLY A 135 -40.75 24.87 -0.39
C GLY A 135 -39.89 23.66 -0.08
N LEU A 136 -40.17 22.48 -0.65
CA LEU A 136 -39.38 21.27 -0.52
C LEU A 136 -38.95 20.78 -1.90
N PHE A 137 -37.74 20.25 -2.03
CA PHE A 137 -37.32 19.56 -3.24
C PHE A 137 -38.24 18.39 -3.54
N THR A 138 -38.52 18.17 -4.81
CA THR A 138 -39.24 16.97 -5.26
C THR A 138 -38.33 15.74 -5.11
N ASP A 139 -38.91 14.54 -5.06
CA ASP A 139 -38.15 13.29 -5.01
C ASP A 139 -37.23 13.18 -6.24
N GLU A 140 -37.69 13.59 -7.45
CA GLU A 140 -36.89 13.63 -8.67
C GLU A 140 -35.67 14.55 -8.52
N THR A 141 -35.83 15.71 -7.89
CA THR A 141 -34.73 16.64 -7.64
C THR A 141 -33.75 16.09 -6.58
N SER A 142 -34.27 15.53 -5.49
CA SER A 142 -33.43 14.92 -4.45
C SER A 142 -32.59 13.77 -5.00
N ASP A 143 -33.20 12.86 -5.76
CA ASP A 143 -32.48 11.77 -6.42
C ASP A 143 -31.43 12.27 -7.44
N ALA A 144 -31.77 13.33 -8.18
CA ALA A 144 -30.86 13.94 -9.13
C ALA A 144 -29.64 14.59 -8.43
N LEU A 145 -29.87 15.30 -7.32
CA LEU A 145 -28.81 15.89 -6.51
C LEU A 145 -27.84 14.82 -5.99
N LEU A 146 -28.34 13.71 -5.47
CA LEU A 146 -27.50 12.60 -5.01
C LEU A 146 -26.70 11.96 -6.16
N ARG A 147 -27.33 11.78 -7.31
CA ARG A 147 -26.73 11.11 -8.45
C ARG A 147 -25.70 11.97 -9.20
N VAL A 148 -25.93 13.28 -9.28
CA VAL A 148 -25.15 14.21 -10.12
C VAL A 148 -24.21 15.07 -9.29
N VAL A 149 -24.74 15.68 -8.22
CA VAL A 149 -24.01 16.68 -7.44
C VAL A 149 -23.20 16.05 -6.31
N PHE A 150 -23.82 15.15 -5.55
CA PHE A 150 -23.23 14.51 -4.38
C PHE A 150 -22.77 13.07 -4.68
N ARG A 151 -22.26 12.85 -5.88
CA ARG A 151 -21.73 11.56 -6.30
C ARG A 151 -20.32 11.38 -5.78
N PHE A 152 -20.17 10.65 -4.69
CA PHE A 152 -18.89 10.27 -4.10
C PHE A 152 -19.02 8.89 -3.44
N ASP A 153 -17.88 8.26 -3.17
CA ASP A 153 -17.78 6.97 -2.49
C ASP A 153 -17.15 7.16 -1.11
N LEU A 154 -18.02 7.21 -0.08
CA LEU A 154 -17.56 7.43 1.29
C LEU A 154 -16.62 6.32 1.77
N ASN A 155 -16.84 5.07 1.36
CA ASN A 155 -15.98 3.97 1.77
C ASN A 155 -14.56 4.16 1.23
N LYS A 156 -14.41 4.50 -0.04
CA LYS A 156 -13.08 4.80 -0.61
C LYS A 156 -12.38 5.96 0.09
N VAL A 157 -13.14 6.99 0.46
CA VAL A 157 -12.58 8.13 1.19
C VAL A 157 -12.09 7.70 2.57
N ILE A 158 -12.88 6.88 3.29
CA ILE A 158 -12.51 6.38 4.61
C ILE A 158 -11.32 5.43 4.51
N ASP A 159 -11.31 4.51 3.56
CA ASP A 159 -10.18 3.59 3.33
C ASP A 159 -8.88 4.36 3.07
N ALA A 160 -8.95 5.41 2.23
CA ALA A 160 -7.82 6.28 1.96
C ALA A 160 -7.33 7.04 3.21
N LEU A 161 -8.28 7.54 4.05
CA LEU A 161 -7.93 8.20 5.30
C LEU A 161 -7.28 7.25 6.31
N LEU A 162 -7.80 6.03 6.40
CA LEU A 162 -7.23 5.00 7.27
C LEU A 162 -5.83 4.58 6.80
N ALA A 163 -5.59 4.52 5.50
CA ALA A 163 -4.29 4.22 4.93
C ALA A 163 -3.26 5.36 5.18
N ASP A 164 -3.70 6.62 4.99
CA ASP A 164 -2.79 7.77 5.03
C ASP A 164 -2.68 8.45 6.40
N CYS A 165 -3.57 8.13 7.34
CA CYS A 165 -3.58 8.68 8.70
C CYS A 165 -3.57 7.56 9.76
N PRO A 166 -2.71 6.53 9.63
CA PRO A 166 -2.77 5.36 10.49
C PRO A 166 -2.54 5.70 11.96
N TYR A 167 -1.83 6.76 12.26
CA TYR A 167 -1.46 7.16 13.61
C TYR A 167 -2.34 8.29 14.15
N GLU A 168 -2.88 9.15 13.29
CA GLU A 168 -3.76 10.26 13.67
C GLU A 168 -5.18 9.81 13.97
N LEU A 169 -5.58 8.61 13.49
CA LEU A 169 -6.89 8.00 13.77
C LEU A 169 -6.90 7.08 15.00
N TYR A 170 -5.94 7.23 15.93
CA TYR A 170 -5.86 6.44 17.17
C TYR A 170 -7.14 6.49 18.01
N TRP A 171 -7.94 7.52 17.85
CA TRP A 171 -9.20 7.75 18.57
C TRP A 171 -10.43 7.19 17.86
N TYR A 172 -10.33 6.77 16.61
CA TYR A 172 -11.46 6.39 15.77
C TYR A 172 -12.04 5.02 16.15
N ASP A 173 -13.37 4.97 16.35
CA ASP A 173 -14.10 3.73 16.59
C ASP A 173 -14.53 3.10 15.26
N LYS A 174 -13.77 2.15 14.78
CA LYS A 174 -14.02 1.44 13.52
C LYS A 174 -15.31 0.62 13.54
N VAL A 175 -15.78 0.20 14.71
CA VAL A 175 -16.99 -0.62 14.85
C VAL A 175 -18.24 0.21 14.60
N THR A 176 -18.26 1.42 15.16
CA THR A 176 -19.38 2.36 14.99
C THR A 176 -19.28 3.11 13.67
N GLY A 177 -18.07 3.44 13.22
CA GLY A 177 -17.80 4.02 11.91
C GLY A 177 -18.10 5.52 11.80
N VAL A 178 -18.42 5.94 10.57
CA VAL A 178 -18.67 7.34 10.17
C VAL A 178 -20.08 7.48 9.63
N GLU A 179 -20.76 8.54 10.08
CA GLU A 179 -22.03 8.98 9.51
C GLU A 179 -21.83 10.29 8.75
N GLY A 180 -22.46 10.41 7.57
CA GLY A 180 -22.44 11.64 6.78
C GLY A 180 -23.82 12.09 6.38
N TYR A 181 -24.00 13.40 6.24
CA TYR A 181 -25.22 14.00 5.69
C TYR A 181 -24.93 15.34 5.02
N VAL A 182 -25.84 15.77 4.15
CA VAL A 182 -25.76 17.08 3.48
C VAL A 182 -26.78 18.02 4.13
N LEU A 183 -26.30 19.15 4.63
CA LEU A 183 -27.12 20.28 5.02
C LEU A 183 -27.15 21.27 3.86
N GLN A 184 -28.28 21.42 3.23
CA GLN A 184 -28.44 22.31 2.08
C GLN A 184 -29.75 23.08 2.18
N SER A 185 -29.71 24.34 1.87
CA SER A 185 -30.82 25.15 1.47
C SER A 185 -30.48 25.77 0.12
N ALA A 186 -31.48 26.06 -0.67
CA ALA A 186 -31.29 26.64 -1.98
C ALA A 186 -32.41 27.59 -2.33
N SER A 187 -32.09 28.60 -3.12
CA SER A 187 -33.08 29.47 -3.75
C SER A 187 -33.35 29.00 -5.18
N LEU A 188 -34.59 29.14 -5.62
CA LEU A 188 -34.99 28.88 -7.01
C LEU A 188 -34.92 30.16 -7.83
N SER A 189 -34.48 30.06 -9.06
CA SER A 189 -34.54 31.12 -10.04
C SER A 189 -36.00 31.47 -10.36
N GLN A 190 -36.24 32.69 -10.85
CA GLN A 190 -37.55 33.06 -11.37
C GLN A 190 -37.96 32.09 -12.50
N GLY A 191 -39.12 31.46 -12.33
CA GLY A 191 -39.59 30.41 -13.25
C GLY A 191 -39.16 28.99 -12.86
N GLY A 192 -38.43 28.80 -11.76
CA GLY A 192 -38.10 27.48 -11.19
C GLY A 192 -37.19 26.59 -12.05
N ASN A 193 -36.40 27.16 -12.95
CA ASN A 193 -35.56 26.40 -13.88
C ASN A 193 -34.15 26.11 -13.37
N ALA A 194 -33.73 26.76 -12.28
CA ALA A 194 -32.45 26.52 -11.64
C ALA A 194 -32.58 26.67 -10.13
N LEU A 195 -31.71 25.94 -9.40
CA LEU A 195 -31.53 26.10 -7.96
C LEU A 195 -30.13 26.67 -7.71
N THR A 196 -29.97 27.47 -6.66
CA THR A 196 -28.69 27.96 -6.16
C THR A 196 -28.60 27.64 -4.70
N PHE A 197 -27.62 26.84 -4.30
CA PHE A 197 -27.38 26.54 -2.90
C PHE A 197 -27.02 27.80 -2.12
N ASP A 198 -27.46 27.87 -0.88
CA ASP A 198 -27.08 28.95 0.01
C ASP A 198 -25.58 28.82 0.39
N GLU A 199 -24.98 29.95 0.79
CA GLU A 199 -23.54 30.02 1.07
C GLU A 199 -23.10 29.11 2.25
N ASP A 200 -24.02 28.75 3.15
CA ASP A 200 -23.80 27.90 4.31
C ASP A 200 -24.09 26.41 4.06
N ALA A 201 -24.46 26.06 2.82
CA ALA A 201 -24.64 24.67 2.42
C ALA A 201 -23.33 23.88 2.57
N LYS A 202 -23.43 22.70 3.20
CA LYS A 202 -22.26 21.90 3.58
C LYS A 202 -22.56 20.41 3.66
N MET A 203 -21.53 19.60 3.52
CA MET A 203 -21.53 18.22 3.94
C MET A 203 -21.03 18.11 5.37
N VAL A 204 -21.61 17.20 6.16
CA VAL A 204 -21.21 16.99 7.55
C VAL A 204 -20.88 15.51 7.75
N PHE A 205 -19.73 15.23 8.32
CA PHE A 205 -19.28 13.88 8.64
C PHE A 205 -19.01 13.76 10.13
N SER A 206 -19.59 12.75 10.76
CA SER A 206 -19.47 12.48 12.19
C SER A 206 -18.68 11.19 12.39
N PHE A 207 -17.45 11.30 12.83
CA PHE A 207 -16.58 10.17 13.13
C PHE A 207 -16.79 9.75 14.58
N SER A 208 -17.14 8.50 14.80
CA SER A 208 -17.30 7.95 16.15
C SER A 208 -15.94 7.84 16.84
N VAL A 209 -15.91 8.17 18.13
CA VAL A 209 -14.70 8.11 18.96
C VAL A 209 -14.75 6.87 19.84
N ALA A 210 -13.69 6.09 19.86
CA ALA A 210 -13.53 4.92 20.71
C ALA A 210 -13.61 5.30 22.19
N TYR A 211 -14.17 4.41 23.01
CA TYR A 211 -14.54 4.71 24.41
C TYR A 211 -13.38 5.30 25.23
N GLY A 212 -12.17 4.78 25.08
CA GLY A 212 -11.00 5.24 25.83
C GLY A 212 -10.52 6.64 25.46
N TYR A 213 -10.94 7.18 24.33
CA TYR A 213 -10.48 8.48 23.82
C TYR A 213 -11.56 9.55 23.81
N ARG A 214 -12.82 9.21 24.11
CA ARG A 214 -13.91 10.16 24.07
C ARG A 214 -14.02 11.03 25.32
N SER A 215 -14.41 12.29 25.11
CA SER A 215 -14.69 13.20 26.19
C SER A 215 -16.00 12.82 26.90
N TYR A 216 -15.90 12.12 28.01
CA TYR A 216 -17.02 11.64 28.84
C TYR A 216 -18.05 10.85 28.03
N ALA A 217 -19.30 11.25 27.99
CA ALA A 217 -20.37 10.56 27.30
C ALA A 217 -20.60 11.04 25.84
N LEU A 218 -19.68 11.82 25.27
CA LEU A 218 -19.85 12.42 23.95
C LEU A 218 -19.21 11.54 22.87
N PRO A 219 -19.97 10.79 22.07
CA PRO A 219 -19.44 9.83 21.10
C PRO A 219 -18.67 10.47 19.93
N TYR A 220 -18.83 11.79 19.73
CA TYR A 220 -18.21 12.53 18.63
C TYR A 220 -17.27 13.63 19.13
N ARG A 221 -16.54 13.33 20.19
CA ARG A 221 -15.60 14.29 20.74
C ARG A 221 -14.40 13.58 21.39
N VAL A 222 -13.21 13.85 20.88
CA VAL A 222 -11.95 13.39 21.48
C VAL A 222 -11.65 14.25 22.71
N ASP A 223 -11.30 13.58 23.79
CA ASP A 223 -10.84 14.24 25.01
C ASP A 223 -9.49 14.93 24.79
N ALA A 224 -9.38 16.18 25.21
CA ALA A 224 -8.15 16.95 25.02
C ALA A 224 -6.96 16.41 25.83
N ALA A 225 -7.22 15.74 26.99
CA ALA A 225 -6.16 15.11 27.77
C ALA A 225 -5.61 13.87 27.03
N GLN A 226 -6.50 13.07 26.40
CA GLN A 226 -6.09 11.93 25.57
C GLN A 226 -5.31 12.39 24.33
N ALA A 227 -5.75 13.45 23.65
CA ALA A 227 -5.02 14.02 22.52
C ALA A 227 -3.62 14.52 22.95
N LYS A 228 -3.53 15.13 24.12
CA LYS A 228 -2.23 15.55 24.67
C LYS A 228 -1.33 14.37 25.00
N ALA A 229 -1.90 13.28 25.54
CA ALA A 229 -1.14 12.05 25.81
C ALA A 229 -0.62 11.41 24.50
N ALA A 230 -1.45 11.35 23.47
CA ALA A 230 -1.05 10.87 22.15
C ALA A 230 0.04 11.75 21.51
N ALA A 231 -0.08 13.09 21.62
CA ALA A 231 0.95 14.00 21.14
C ALA A 231 2.27 13.82 21.90
N ALA A 232 2.22 13.60 23.22
CA ALA A 232 3.41 13.32 24.01
C ALA A 232 4.06 11.97 23.61
N ALA A 233 3.25 10.95 23.30
CA ALA A 233 3.75 9.68 22.79
C ALA A 233 4.48 9.85 21.45
N VAL A 234 3.96 10.68 20.55
CA VAL A 234 4.63 11.03 19.28
C VAL A 234 5.98 11.73 19.54
N GLU A 235 6.04 12.66 20.46
CA GLU A 235 7.30 13.33 20.83
C GLU A 235 8.31 12.35 21.44
N ASN A 236 7.86 11.43 22.30
CA ASN A 236 8.72 10.39 22.85
C ASN A 236 9.27 9.46 21.76
N ALA A 237 8.45 9.03 20.82
CA ALA A 237 8.90 8.23 19.68
C ALA A 237 9.91 8.98 18.80
N ASN A 238 9.68 10.28 18.53
CA ASN A 238 10.62 11.11 17.79
C ASN A 238 11.96 11.24 18.53
N ALA A 239 11.93 11.38 19.85
CA ALA A 239 13.15 11.46 20.67
C ALA A 239 13.97 10.16 20.59
N ILE A 240 13.32 9.00 20.54
CA ILE A 240 13.98 7.70 20.30
C ILE A 240 14.68 7.68 18.95
N VAL A 241 13.96 8.09 17.88
CA VAL A 241 14.55 8.15 16.53
C VAL A 241 15.73 9.10 16.48
N GLU A 242 15.65 10.26 17.11
CA GLU A 242 16.74 11.22 17.17
C GLU A 242 17.94 10.67 17.97
N GLN A 243 17.67 10.03 19.11
CA GLN A 243 18.72 9.42 19.96
C GLN A 243 19.58 8.43 19.17
N TYR A 244 18.97 7.60 18.34
CA TYR A 244 19.65 6.56 17.57
C TYR A 244 19.99 6.98 16.13
N SER A 245 19.74 8.23 15.75
CA SER A 245 20.05 8.75 14.42
C SER A 245 21.54 8.68 14.04
N THR A 246 22.41 8.67 15.04
CA THR A 246 23.89 8.64 14.89
C THR A 246 24.47 7.23 14.95
N CYS A 247 23.67 6.18 15.07
CA CYS A 247 24.14 4.80 14.97
C CYS A 247 24.85 4.55 13.64
N SER A 248 25.89 3.73 13.68
CA SER A 248 26.81 3.55 12.56
C SER A 248 26.21 2.69 11.42
N SER A 249 25.13 1.97 11.69
CA SER A 249 24.46 1.10 10.73
C SER A 249 22.95 1.02 10.96
N ASP A 250 22.22 0.59 9.93
CA ASP A 250 20.78 0.33 10.02
C ASP A 250 20.48 -0.81 11.02
N TYR A 251 21.36 -1.81 11.08
CA TYR A 251 21.26 -2.88 12.08
C TYR A 251 21.25 -2.34 13.52
N GLU A 252 22.16 -1.45 13.86
CA GLU A 252 22.23 -0.86 15.21
C GLU A 252 20.98 -0.06 15.54
N LYS A 253 20.41 0.69 14.58
CA LYS A 253 19.15 1.42 14.77
C LYS A 253 17.98 0.45 15.00
N LEU A 254 17.86 -0.60 14.18
CA LEU A 254 16.82 -1.62 14.31
C LEU A 254 16.90 -2.34 15.65
N LEU A 255 18.11 -2.72 16.08
CA LEU A 255 18.35 -3.36 17.37
C LEU A 255 17.93 -2.44 18.53
N ALA A 256 18.36 -1.18 18.49
CA ALA A 256 18.02 -0.19 19.49
C ALA A 256 16.49 0.01 19.60
N TYR A 257 15.78 0.09 18.47
CA TYR A 257 14.32 0.23 18.49
C TYR A 257 13.61 -0.98 19.10
N LYS A 258 14.06 -2.19 18.79
CA LYS A 258 13.56 -3.41 19.42
C LYS A 258 13.78 -3.36 20.94
N GLU A 259 14.96 -2.99 21.41
CA GLU A 259 15.31 -2.93 22.82
C GLU A 259 14.54 -1.83 23.57
N GLU A 260 14.39 -0.65 22.98
CA GLU A 260 13.60 0.44 23.55
C GLU A 260 12.12 0.06 23.71
N ILE A 261 11.51 -0.56 22.69
CA ILE A 261 10.11 -0.98 22.77
C ILE A 261 9.93 -2.03 23.87
N CYS A 262 10.81 -3.03 23.96
CA CYS A 262 10.77 -4.04 25.03
C CYS A 262 11.02 -3.45 26.43
N ALA A 263 11.70 -2.31 26.54
CA ALA A 263 11.90 -1.61 27.81
C ALA A 263 10.73 -0.69 28.20
N LEU A 264 9.94 -0.25 27.22
CA LEU A 264 8.87 0.75 27.43
C LEU A 264 7.52 0.12 27.79
N THR A 265 7.29 -1.15 27.44
CA THR A 265 5.98 -1.79 27.65
C THR A 265 6.12 -3.29 27.91
N ASP A 266 5.13 -3.85 28.58
CA ASP A 266 4.97 -5.29 28.80
C ASP A 266 3.79 -5.86 28.00
N TYR A 267 3.76 -7.19 27.84
CA TYR A 267 2.69 -7.86 27.11
C TYR A 267 1.39 -7.94 27.92
N ASN A 268 0.27 -7.50 27.35
CA ASN A 268 -1.06 -7.53 27.95
C ASN A 268 -1.73 -8.90 27.77
N THR A 269 -1.34 -9.88 28.59
CA THR A 269 -1.91 -11.24 28.56
C THR A 269 -3.42 -11.23 28.79
N ALA A 270 -3.93 -10.37 29.67
CA ALA A 270 -5.35 -10.30 29.99
C ALA A 270 -6.18 -9.88 28.76
N ALA A 271 -5.70 -8.93 27.96
CA ALA A 271 -6.36 -8.52 26.71
C ALA A 271 -6.24 -9.59 25.61
N ALA A 272 -5.10 -10.28 25.54
CA ALA A 272 -4.89 -11.35 24.57
C ALA A 272 -5.81 -12.56 24.79
N GLU A 273 -6.11 -12.87 26.07
CA GLU A 273 -6.96 -14.01 26.46
C GLU A 273 -8.45 -13.66 26.52
N ASN A 274 -8.81 -12.39 26.61
CA ASN A 274 -10.19 -11.94 26.80
C ASN A 274 -10.50 -10.69 25.97
N SER A 275 -11.18 -10.86 24.87
CA SER A 275 -11.59 -9.77 23.96
C SER A 275 -12.51 -8.72 24.61
N ALA A 276 -13.04 -8.96 25.80
CA ALA A 276 -13.82 -7.97 26.57
C ALA A 276 -12.90 -7.01 27.34
N VAL A 277 -11.62 -7.28 27.45
CA VAL A 277 -10.64 -6.35 28.06
C VAL A 277 -10.22 -5.35 27.01
N PRO A 278 -10.54 -4.05 27.18
CA PRO A 278 -10.12 -3.04 26.23
C PRO A 278 -8.61 -2.86 26.30
N TYR A 279 -7.96 -2.86 25.14
CA TYR A 279 -6.53 -2.66 25.02
C TYR A 279 -6.16 -1.47 24.13
N GLY A 280 -7.11 -0.56 23.93
CA GLY A 280 -6.93 0.61 23.07
C GLY A 280 -6.99 0.25 21.58
N ASP A 281 -8.17 0.28 21.02
CA ASP A 281 -8.37 0.13 19.58
C ASP A 281 -8.11 1.48 18.87
N PRO A 282 -7.59 1.47 17.71
CA PRO A 282 -6.86 0.43 16.95
C PRO A 282 -5.34 0.56 17.04
N TRP A 283 -4.83 1.55 17.76
CA TRP A 283 -3.48 2.06 17.65
C TRP A 283 -2.75 2.03 18.98
N GLN A 284 -2.54 0.84 19.51
CA GLN A 284 -1.84 0.61 20.78
C GLN A 284 -0.42 1.19 20.85
N LEU A 285 0.17 1.56 19.73
CA LEU A 285 1.46 2.24 19.70
C LEU A 285 1.50 3.48 20.59
N VAL A 286 0.36 4.15 20.80
CA VAL A 286 0.25 5.30 21.73
C VAL A 286 0.62 4.90 23.14
N TYR A 287 0.24 3.70 23.55
CA TYR A 287 0.54 3.18 24.89
C TYR A 287 1.99 2.76 25.04
N VAL A 288 2.66 2.35 23.97
CA VAL A 288 4.09 2.02 24.00
C VAL A 288 4.93 3.25 24.30
N PHE A 289 4.54 4.41 23.76
CA PHE A 289 5.34 5.65 23.88
C PHE A 289 4.78 6.68 24.87
N ASP A 290 3.75 6.34 25.66
CA ASP A 290 3.09 7.29 26.56
C ASP A 290 3.90 7.64 27.82
N GLY A 291 5.03 6.97 28.05
CA GLY A 291 5.92 7.18 29.19
C GLY A 291 5.37 6.64 30.52
N ARG A 292 4.45 5.67 30.48
CA ARG A 292 3.81 5.08 31.64
C ARG A 292 4.17 3.59 31.75
N GLU A 293 4.62 3.19 32.92
CA GLU A 293 4.96 1.78 33.21
C GLU A 293 3.74 0.87 33.37
N ASP A 294 2.53 1.41 33.56
CA ASP A 294 1.30 0.66 33.79
C ASP A 294 0.45 0.42 32.52
N THR A 295 0.88 0.92 31.38
CA THR A 295 0.24 0.66 30.10
C THR A 295 0.93 -0.47 29.36
N THR A 296 0.14 -1.45 28.94
CA THR A 296 0.61 -2.69 28.30
C THR A 296 -0.13 -2.93 27.00
N VAL A 297 0.50 -3.60 26.04
CA VAL A 297 -0.03 -3.81 24.70
C VAL A 297 0.03 -5.29 24.30
N VAL A 298 -0.72 -5.68 23.27
CA VAL A 298 -0.60 -6.99 22.63
C VAL A 298 0.36 -6.92 21.44
N CYS A 299 0.55 -8.00 20.70
CA CYS A 299 1.47 -8.11 19.56
C CYS A 299 1.30 -6.97 18.54
N GLU A 300 0.07 -6.52 18.29
CA GLU A 300 -0.22 -5.40 17.40
C GLU A 300 0.48 -4.11 17.85
N GLY A 301 0.49 -3.81 19.16
CA GLY A 301 1.17 -2.64 19.70
C GLY A 301 2.68 -2.68 19.49
N TYR A 302 3.31 -3.82 19.77
CA TYR A 302 4.74 -4.02 19.54
C TYR A 302 5.13 -3.86 18.07
N ALA A 303 4.43 -4.56 17.18
CA ALA A 303 4.75 -4.56 15.75
C ALA A 303 4.54 -3.17 15.12
N LYS A 304 3.44 -2.49 15.46
CA LYS A 304 3.17 -1.13 14.97
C LYS A 304 4.11 -0.08 15.56
N ALA A 305 4.50 -0.22 16.83
CA ALA A 305 5.47 0.68 17.43
C ALA A 305 6.83 0.56 16.74
N PHE A 306 7.26 -0.64 16.43
CA PHE A 306 8.49 -0.88 15.68
C PHE A 306 8.43 -0.28 14.27
N GLN A 307 7.34 -0.54 13.53
CA GLN A 307 7.08 0.09 12.24
C GLN A 307 7.10 1.61 12.32
N TYR A 308 6.45 2.19 13.36
CA TYR A 308 6.36 3.64 13.53
C TYR A 308 7.73 4.32 13.70
N LEU A 309 8.63 3.73 14.49
CA LEU A 309 10.01 4.22 14.60
C LEU A 309 10.75 4.09 13.27
N CYS A 310 10.55 2.96 12.59
CA CYS A 310 11.16 2.72 11.29
C CYS A 310 10.71 3.73 10.23
N ASP A 311 9.42 4.07 10.18
CA ASP A 311 8.85 5.02 9.21
C ASP A 311 9.39 6.45 9.38
N ARG A 312 9.90 6.77 10.57
CA ARG A 312 10.49 8.08 10.90
C ARG A 312 12.01 8.13 10.75
N THR A 313 12.61 7.01 10.39
CA THR A 313 14.06 6.86 10.31
C THR A 313 14.54 7.03 8.88
N VAL A 314 15.66 7.73 8.73
CA VAL A 314 16.41 7.73 7.47
C VAL A 314 17.33 6.51 7.48
N TRP A 315 17.02 5.55 6.62
CA TRP A 315 17.76 4.31 6.48
C TRP A 315 18.88 4.42 5.45
N GLU A 316 19.88 3.59 5.61
CA GLU A 316 20.88 3.37 4.58
C GLU A 316 20.45 2.30 3.59
N ASP A 317 19.96 1.17 4.05
CA ASP A 317 19.59 0.01 3.24
C ASP A 317 18.54 -0.87 3.93
N ALA A 318 17.71 -0.29 4.79
CA ALA A 318 16.65 -0.99 5.49
C ALA A 318 15.26 -0.47 5.13
N ALA A 319 14.28 -1.36 5.20
CA ALA A 319 12.85 -1.03 5.20
C ALA A 319 12.13 -2.00 6.13
N CYS A 320 11.04 -1.55 6.75
CA CYS A 320 10.27 -2.34 7.70
C CYS A 320 8.81 -2.41 7.27
N TYR A 321 8.19 -3.56 7.45
CA TYR A 321 6.81 -3.84 7.09
C TYR A 321 6.13 -4.63 8.20
N THR A 322 4.97 -4.18 8.65
CA THR A 322 4.15 -4.93 9.59
C THR A 322 3.31 -5.94 8.84
N VAL A 323 3.33 -7.19 9.28
CA VAL A 323 2.63 -8.33 8.68
C VAL A 323 1.82 -9.07 9.73
N SER A 324 0.78 -9.77 9.29
CA SER A 324 -0.11 -10.54 10.14
C SER A 324 -0.28 -11.99 9.65
N GLY A 325 -0.75 -12.83 10.56
CA GLY A 325 -0.98 -14.23 10.26
C GLY A 325 -1.20 -15.05 11.54
N THR A 326 -0.75 -16.28 11.53
CA THR A 326 -0.86 -17.20 12.67
C THR A 326 0.52 -17.58 13.16
N LEU A 327 0.71 -17.50 14.47
CA LEU A 327 1.85 -18.06 15.17
C LEU A 327 1.40 -19.36 15.84
N SER A 328 2.12 -20.46 15.61
CA SER A 328 1.86 -21.74 16.26
C SER A 328 3.12 -22.33 16.87
N SER A 329 2.95 -22.93 18.04
CA SER A 329 3.98 -23.63 18.79
C SER A 329 3.40 -24.92 19.39
N ALA A 330 4.20 -25.71 20.08
CA ALA A 330 3.70 -26.89 20.80
C ALA A 330 2.69 -26.53 21.92
N ALA A 331 2.70 -25.29 22.40
CA ALA A 331 1.90 -24.84 23.54
C ALA A 331 0.64 -24.05 23.12
N SER A 332 0.67 -23.37 21.99
CA SER A 332 -0.42 -22.46 21.57
C SER A 332 -0.42 -22.23 20.06
N GLU A 333 -1.59 -21.87 19.54
CA GLU A 333 -1.78 -21.37 18.19
C GLU A 333 -2.77 -20.20 18.24
N GLY A 334 -2.47 -19.12 17.54
CA GLY A 334 -3.36 -17.95 17.50
C GLY A 334 -2.91 -16.88 16.49
N PRO A 335 -3.80 -15.89 16.24
CA PRO A 335 -3.46 -14.74 15.42
C PRO A 335 -2.27 -13.99 16.01
N HIS A 336 -1.37 -13.54 15.15
CA HIS A 336 -0.17 -12.81 15.55
C HIS A 336 0.22 -11.76 14.52
N MET A 337 0.88 -10.71 15.01
CA MET A 337 1.41 -9.62 14.20
C MET A 337 2.89 -9.42 14.51
N TRP A 338 3.68 -9.29 13.46
CA TRP A 338 5.13 -9.10 13.54
C TRP A 338 5.62 -8.22 12.39
N ASN A 339 6.92 -8.08 12.23
CA ASN A 339 7.49 -7.30 11.15
C ASN A 339 8.36 -8.16 10.23
N VAL A 340 8.39 -7.80 8.96
CA VAL A 340 9.41 -8.20 8.01
C VAL A 340 10.29 -6.98 7.76
N VAL A 341 11.60 -7.14 7.91
CA VAL A 341 12.59 -6.12 7.66
C VAL A 341 13.40 -6.53 6.45
N SER A 342 13.37 -5.70 5.40
CA SER A 342 14.34 -5.77 4.32
C SER A 342 15.62 -5.09 4.79
N LEU A 343 16.74 -5.78 4.71
CA LEU A 343 18.05 -5.24 5.06
C LEU A 343 19.08 -5.75 4.02
N GLY A 344 19.58 -4.85 3.23
CA GLY A 344 20.35 -5.23 2.05
C GLY A 344 19.48 -5.83 0.97
N ALA A 345 19.84 -7.00 0.48
CA ALA A 345 19.09 -7.72 -0.56
C ALA A 345 18.07 -8.71 0.01
N ASP A 346 18.09 -8.96 1.32
CA ASP A 346 17.35 -10.02 1.97
C ASP A 346 16.28 -9.49 2.91
N ASN A 347 15.28 -10.33 3.19
CA ASN A 347 14.23 -10.03 4.16
C ASN A 347 14.35 -10.93 5.38
N TYR A 348 14.07 -10.38 6.54
CA TYR A 348 14.21 -11.04 7.83
C TYR A 348 12.95 -10.86 8.67
N LEU A 349 12.64 -11.83 9.49
CA LEU A 349 11.59 -11.75 10.48
C LEU A 349 12.08 -10.96 11.69
N VAL A 350 11.24 -10.05 12.19
CA VAL A 350 11.42 -9.36 13.47
C VAL A 350 10.14 -9.49 14.28
N ASP A 351 10.19 -10.22 15.37
CA ASP A 351 9.08 -10.36 16.30
C ASP A 351 9.44 -9.71 17.64
N VAL A 352 9.15 -8.43 17.77
CA VAL A 352 9.47 -7.65 18.97
C VAL A 352 8.72 -8.17 20.18
N THR A 353 7.46 -8.63 20.01
CA THR A 353 6.65 -9.22 21.08
C THR A 353 7.33 -10.41 21.71
N ASN A 354 7.76 -11.36 20.89
CA ASN A 354 8.43 -12.58 21.36
C ASN A 354 9.93 -12.39 21.62
N SER A 355 10.47 -11.20 21.36
CA SER A 355 11.83 -10.78 21.74
C SER A 355 11.88 -10.08 23.10
N ASP A 356 10.73 -9.85 23.73
CA ASP A 356 10.62 -9.20 25.03
C ASP A 356 11.09 -10.12 26.18
N THR A 357 11.42 -9.53 27.31
CA THR A 357 11.95 -10.20 28.49
C THR A 357 11.02 -11.32 28.97
N GLY A 358 11.55 -12.51 29.09
CA GLY A 358 10.79 -13.70 29.49
C GLY A 358 10.06 -14.42 28.35
N SER A 359 10.06 -13.87 27.15
CA SER A 359 9.53 -14.49 25.94
C SER A 359 10.50 -15.48 25.29
N ALA A 360 10.02 -16.29 24.35
CA ALA A 360 10.82 -17.35 23.73
C ALA A 360 12.08 -16.85 23.02
N GLY A 361 12.01 -15.72 22.35
CA GLY A 361 13.08 -15.08 21.58
C GLY A 361 13.80 -13.95 22.30
N ALA A 362 13.71 -13.88 23.64
CA ALA A 362 14.41 -12.87 24.43
C ALA A 362 15.95 -12.90 24.29
N ASP A 363 16.50 -14.00 23.76
CA ASP A 363 17.90 -14.17 23.41
C ASP A 363 18.31 -13.51 22.07
N GLY A 364 17.37 -12.88 21.39
CA GLY A 364 17.56 -12.25 20.08
C GLY A 364 17.32 -13.18 18.88
N SER A 365 16.92 -14.44 19.10
CA SER A 365 16.72 -15.42 18.03
C SER A 365 15.55 -15.10 17.09
N LEU A 366 14.67 -14.17 17.47
CA LEU A 366 13.54 -13.67 16.66
C LEU A 366 13.74 -12.22 16.17
N PHE A 367 14.97 -11.74 16.22
CA PHE A 367 15.36 -10.43 15.68
C PHE A 367 16.22 -10.62 14.43
N LEU A 368 15.77 -10.09 13.31
CA LEU A 368 16.35 -10.29 11.98
C LEU A 368 16.61 -11.76 11.68
N ALA A 369 15.61 -12.57 11.98
CA ALA A 369 15.69 -14.01 11.84
C ALA A 369 15.43 -14.44 10.40
N GLY A 370 16.30 -15.31 9.88
CA GLY A 370 16.09 -16.03 8.64
C GLY A 370 15.57 -17.44 8.93
N ALA A 371 14.84 -18.01 7.99
CA ALA A 371 14.31 -19.37 8.13
C ALA A 371 14.09 -20.04 6.77
N ALA A 372 14.28 -21.33 6.71
CA ALA A 372 13.85 -22.13 5.57
C ALA A 372 12.32 -22.25 5.55
N GLY A 373 11.72 -22.00 4.39
CA GLY A 373 10.28 -22.04 4.21
C GLY A 373 9.85 -21.27 2.95
N SER A 374 8.57 -20.99 2.88
CA SER A 374 8.01 -20.18 1.79
C SER A 374 6.84 -19.34 2.29
N PRO A 375 6.51 -18.22 1.64
CA PRO A 375 5.34 -17.43 2.00
C PRO A 375 4.01 -18.21 1.96
N ALA A 376 3.92 -19.21 1.07
CA ALA A 376 2.72 -20.04 0.93
C ALA A 376 2.55 -21.04 2.08
N GLU A 377 3.66 -21.63 2.54
CA GLU A 377 3.66 -22.69 3.56
C GLU A 377 3.96 -22.15 4.96
N GLY A 378 4.59 -20.98 5.07
CA GLY A 378 5.08 -20.40 6.30
C GLY A 378 6.51 -20.81 6.63
N TYR A 379 7.00 -20.31 7.76
CA TYR A 379 8.37 -20.43 8.23
C TYR A 379 8.40 -21.04 9.62
N THR A 380 9.31 -21.98 9.86
CA THR A 380 9.53 -22.57 11.16
C THR A 380 10.91 -22.21 11.67
N LEU A 381 10.98 -21.64 12.87
CA LEU A 381 12.19 -21.28 13.56
C LEU A 381 12.35 -22.16 14.82
N GLU A 382 13.56 -22.60 15.08
CA GLU A 382 13.91 -23.31 16.32
C GLU A 382 14.42 -22.30 17.34
N VAL A 383 13.65 -22.06 18.38
CA VAL A 383 13.94 -21.06 19.41
C VAL A 383 14.01 -21.75 20.76
N ASN A 384 15.19 -21.80 21.38
CA ASN A 384 15.42 -22.45 22.65
C ASN A 384 14.90 -23.92 22.71
N GLY A 385 15.06 -24.65 21.59
CA GLY A 385 14.62 -26.03 21.46
C GLY A 385 13.12 -26.21 21.24
N ASN A 386 12.39 -25.14 20.97
CA ASN A 386 10.98 -25.14 20.61
C ASN A 386 10.81 -24.69 19.16
N ALA A 387 10.04 -25.45 18.39
CA ALA A 387 9.65 -25.04 17.05
C ALA A 387 8.53 -24.01 17.12
N ILE A 388 8.75 -22.83 16.58
CA ILE A 388 7.76 -21.76 16.41
C ILE A 388 7.51 -21.57 14.92
N ARG A 389 6.24 -21.64 14.51
CA ARG A 389 5.84 -21.53 13.11
C ARG A 389 5.04 -20.25 12.87
N TYR A 390 5.46 -19.48 11.88
CA TYR A 390 4.79 -18.28 11.38
C TYR A 390 4.17 -18.60 10.03
N THR A 391 2.88 -18.34 9.88
CA THR A 391 2.17 -18.44 8.60
C THR A 391 1.47 -17.12 8.31
N TYR A 392 1.73 -16.55 7.14
CA TYR A 392 1.04 -15.32 6.74
C TYR A 392 -0.42 -15.61 6.39
N ASP A 393 -1.32 -14.71 6.74
CA ASP A 393 -2.69 -14.74 6.25
C ASP A 393 -2.79 -14.39 4.76
N GLU A 394 -3.98 -14.61 4.18
CA GLU A 394 -4.18 -14.42 2.74
C GLU A 394 -4.04 -12.94 2.32
N ASN A 395 -4.40 -12.03 3.21
CA ASN A 395 -4.34 -10.62 2.90
C ASN A 395 -2.90 -10.14 2.88
N THR A 396 -2.10 -10.49 3.87
CA THR A 396 -0.64 -10.24 3.88
C THR A 396 0.01 -10.78 2.59
N LYS A 397 -0.33 -12.02 2.19
CA LYS A 397 0.21 -12.61 0.95
C LYS A 397 -0.19 -11.83 -0.30
N ASN A 398 -1.47 -11.44 -0.39
CA ASN A 398 -1.98 -10.68 -1.51
C ASN A 398 -1.36 -9.28 -1.61
N LEU A 399 -1.07 -8.70 -0.45
CA LEU A 399 -0.54 -7.36 -0.31
C LEU A 399 0.93 -7.26 -0.68
N PHE A 400 1.77 -8.05 -0.03
CA PHE A 400 3.23 -7.92 -0.14
C PHE A 400 3.84 -8.78 -1.27
N GLY A 401 3.10 -9.79 -1.73
CA GLY A 401 3.59 -10.73 -2.72
C GLY A 401 4.73 -11.62 -2.19
N THR A 402 5.14 -12.58 -3.01
CA THR A 402 6.13 -13.58 -2.59
C THR A 402 7.52 -13.00 -2.35
N GLY A 403 7.94 -11.99 -3.12
CA GLY A 403 9.30 -11.45 -3.03
C GLY A 403 9.62 -10.86 -1.67
N LEU A 404 8.75 -9.99 -1.14
CA LEU A 404 8.97 -9.36 0.16
C LEU A 404 8.77 -10.33 1.34
N LEU A 405 7.85 -11.29 1.19
CA LEU A 405 7.55 -12.25 2.24
C LEU A 405 8.51 -13.45 2.26
N THR A 406 9.42 -13.56 1.30
CA THR A 406 10.46 -14.61 1.30
C THR A 406 11.59 -14.18 2.21
N LEU A 407 11.80 -14.92 3.29
CA LEU A 407 12.87 -14.66 4.25
C LEU A 407 14.21 -15.23 3.76
N ALA A 408 15.30 -14.62 4.20
CA ALA A 408 16.64 -15.18 4.09
C ALA A 408 16.70 -16.59 4.71
N GLY A 409 17.52 -17.45 4.15
CA GLY A 409 17.68 -18.83 4.66
C GLY A 409 18.39 -18.92 6.03
N THR A 410 19.08 -17.84 6.42
CA THR A 410 19.81 -17.71 7.70
C THR A 410 19.55 -16.34 8.30
N SER A 411 19.62 -16.24 9.62
CA SER A 411 19.51 -14.97 10.33
C SER A 411 20.62 -14.00 9.93
N TYR A 412 20.34 -12.70 10.01
CA TYR A 412 21.31 -11.65 9.73
C TYR A 412 22.49 -11.73 10.70
N ASP A 413 23.68 -11.68 10.17
CA ASP A 413 24.94 -11.62 10.95
C ASP A 413 25.63 -10.30 10.67
N PRO A 414 25.66 -9.38 11.65
CA PRO A 414 26.30 -8.07 11.46
C PRO A 414 27.81 -8.14 11.23
N GLU A 415 28.49 -9.23 11.64
CA GLU A 415 29.92 -9.40 11.43
C GLU A 415 30.24 -9.82 9.99
N LEU A 416 29.30 -10.49 9.32
CA LEU A 416 29.41 -10.89 7.92
C LEU A 416 28.88 -9.83 6.96
N ALA A 417 28.14 -8.85 7.47
CA ALA A 417 27.61 -7.76 6.67
C ALA A 417 28.75 -6.89 6.17
N GLY A 418 28.96 -6.88 4.87
CA GLY A 418 29.90 -5.97 4.23
C GLY A 418 29.47 -4.49 4.39
N PRO A 419 30.34 -3.53 4.00
CA PRO A 419 29.98 -2.12 4.04
C PRO A 419 28.69 -1.86 3.23
N ALA A 420 27.87 -0.93 3.72
CA ALA A 420 26.64 -0.53 3.04
C ALA A 420 26.91 -0.16 1.57
N TRP A 421 26.04 -0.62 0.67
CA TRP A 421 26.21 -0.36 -0.76
C TRP A 421 26.22 1.14 -1.04
N GLN A 422 27.29 1.62 -1.64
CA GLN A 422 27.39 2.98 -2.11
C GLN A 422 26.72 3.09 -3.46
N ASN A 423 25.44 3.48 -3.48
CA ASN A 423 24.69 3.64 -4.71
C ASN A 423 25.35 4.66 -5.65
N PRO A 424 25.85 4.25 -6.83
CA PRO A 424 26.48 5.16 -7.78
C PRO A 424 25.47 5.94 -8.62
N TYR A 425 24.17 5.62 -8.54
CA TYR A 425 23.14 6.14 -9.42
C TYR A 425 22.30 7.24 -8.75
N THR A 426 22.23 8.41 -9.37
CA THR A 426 21.44 9.54 -8.87
C THR A 426 19.95 9.45 -9.21
N ASP A 427 19.59 8.58 -10.13
CA ASP A 427 18.23 8.32 -10.60
C ASP A 427 17.63 7.01 -10.04
N VAL A 428 18.23 6.50 -8.97
CA VAL A 428 17.73 5.34 -8.21
C VAL A 428 17.70 5.75 -6.74
N ALA A 429 16.52 6.02 -6.24
CA ALA A 429 16.34 6.32 -4.83
C ALA A 429 16.21 5.02 -4.02
N ARG A 430 16.56 5.06 -2.74
CA ARG A 430 16.43 3.91 -1.83
C ARG A 430 14.99 3.45 -1.65
N THR A 431 14.07 4.37 -1.73
CA THR A 431 12.63 4.11 -1.65
C THR A 431 12.05 3.51 -2.92
N ASP A 432 12.84 3.37 -3.99
CA ASP A 432 12.38 2.77 -5.23
C ASP A 432 12.20 1.26 -5.07
N TRP A 433 11.07 0.74 -5.49
CA TRP A 433 10.74 -0.68 -5.41
C TRP A 433 11.78 -1.60 -6.09
N TYR A 434 12.56 -1.04 -6.99
CA TYR A 434 13.62 -1.73 -7.74
C TYR A 434 15.01 -1.51 -7.13
N TYR A 435 15.15 -0.77 -6.02
CA TYR A 435 16.46 -0.43 -5.45
C TYR A 435 17.32 -1.67 -5.19
N GLY A 436 16.77 -2.68 -4.50
CA GLY A 436 17.47 -3.94 -4.23
C GLY A 436 17.87 -4.68 -5.51
N ALA A 437 16.99 -4.69 -6.51
CA ALA A 437 17.26 -5.32 -7.79
C ALA A 437 18.35 -4.58 -8.60
N VAL A 438 18.38 -3.26 -8.54
CA VAL A 438 19.43 -2.45 -9.16
C VAL A 438 20.76 -2.65 -8.45
N ARG A 439 20.77 -2.68 -7.12
CA ARG A 439 21.94 -3.04 -6.32
C ARG A 439 22.50 -4.40 -6.74
N TYR A 440 21.65 -5.45 -6.69
CA TYR A 440 22.02 -6.80 -7.08
C TYR A 440 22.62 -6.84 -8.49
N ALA A 441 21.93 -6.21 -9.45
CA ALA A 441 22.38 -6.17 -10.84
C ALA A 441 23.71 -5.43 -11.03
N HIS A 442 23.98 -4.41 -10.21
CA HIS A 442 25.22 -3.66 -10.20
C HIS A 442 26.37 -4.47 -9.56
N GLU A 443 26.16 -4.98 -8.34
CA GLU A 443 27.18 -5.72 -7.57
C GLU A 443 27.59 -7.03 -8.26
N THR A 444 26.64 -7.72 -8.88
CA THR A 444 26.92 -8.95 -9.66
C THR A 444 27.40 -8.68 -11.08
N GLY A 445 27.42 -7.41 -11.51
CA GLY A 445 27.79 -7.04 -12.87
C GLY A 445 26.79 -7.46 -13.95
N LEU A 446 25.57 -7.91 -13.58
CA LEU A 446 24.50 -8.27 -14.51
C LEU A 446 24.10 -7.10 -15.38
N MET A 447 23.86 -5.94 -14.75
CA MET A 447 23.52 -4.72 -15.45
C MET A 447 24.39 -3.55 -14.98
N ALA A 448 24.90 -2.78 -15.93
CA ALA A 448 25.57 -1.52 -15.65
C ALA A 448 24.60 -0.34 -15.87
N GLY A 449 24.96 0.83 -15.35
CA GLY A 449 24.28 2.08 -15.66
C GLY A 449 24.36 2.43 -17.16
N THR A 450 23.48 3.32 -17.58
CA THR A 450 23.49 3.91 -18.94
C THR A 450 24.45 5.10 -19.04
N GLY A 451 24.90 5.62 -17.91
CA GLY A 451 25.85 6.69 -17.76
C GLY A 451 26.64 6.55 -16.45
N ALA A 452 27.54 7.49 -16.18
CA ALA A 452 28.42 7.43 -15.00
C ALA A 452 27.66 7.38 -13.67
N HIS A 453 26.49 8.05 -13.61
CA HIS A 453 25.67 8.15 -12.41
C HIS A 453 24.18 7.95 -12.71
N GLN A 454 23.85 7.21 -13.78
CA GLN A 454 22.47 6.96 -14.18
C GLN A 454 22.27 5.49 -14.49
N PHE A 455 21.26 4.90 -13.87
CA PHE A 455 20.79 3.55 -14.20
C PHE A 455 19.71 3.59 -15.28
N SER A 456 18.95 4.67 -15.38
CA SER A 456 17.79 4.85 -16.25
C SER A 456 16.70 3.79 -16.00
N PRO A 457 16.15 3.69 -14.78
CA PRO A 457 15.26 2.60 -14.37
C PRO A 457 13.99 2.52 -15.25
N ASN A 458 13.44 3.67 -15.66
CA ASN A 458 12.27 3.77 -16.53
C ASN A 458 12.59 3.65 -18.03
N GLY A 459 13.88 3.57 -18.38
CA GLY A 459 14.30 3.30 -19.76
C GLY A 459 13.93 1.87 -20.19
N THR A 460 13.65 1.67 -21.47
CA THR A 460 13.30 0.34 -21.99
C THR A 460 14.54 -0.57 -22.10
N THR A 461 14.35 -1.85 -21.82
CA THR A 461 15.37 -2.87 -22.09
C THR A 461 15.21 -3.35 -23.53
N THR A 462 16.29 -3.32 -24.33
CA THR A 462 16.24 -3.86 -25.68
C THR A 462 16.53 -5.37 -25.70
N ARG A 463 16.13 -6.02 -26.78
CA ARG A 463 16.39 -7.45 -26.98
C ARG A 463 17.89 -7.77 -27.01
N GLY A 464 18.70 -6.86 -27.60
CA GLY A 464 20.15 -6.97 -27.61
C GLY A 464 20.78 -6.83 -26.22
N MET A 465 20.26 -5.91 -25.38
CA MET A 465 20.67 -5.78 -23.98
C MET A 465 20.41 -7.06 -23.19
N LEU A 466 19.18 -7.61 -23.28
CA LEU A 466 18.80 -8.81 -22.52
C LEU A 466 19.73 -10.00 -22.84
N VAL A 467 19.96 -10.30 -24.12
CA VAL A 467 20.86 -11.43 -24.47
C VAL A 467 22.31 -11.16 -24.11
N THR A 468 22.72 -9.89 -24.06
CA THR A 468 24.08 -9.51 -23.62
C THR A 468 24.25 -9.78 -22.13
N ILE A 469 23.23 -9.54 -21.33
CA ILE A 469 23.22 -9.85 -19.89
C ILE A 469 23.38 -11.36 -19.70
N LEU A 470 22.56 -12.17 -20.35
CA LEU A 470 22.60 -13.63 -20.23
C LEU A 470 23.95 -14.22 -20.73
N TYR A 471 24.51 -13.67 -21.81
CA TYR A 471 25.83 -14.07 -22.31
C TYR A 471 26.96 -13.76 -21.31
N ARG A 472 26.88 -12.61 -20.64
CA ARG A 472 27.84 -12.25 -19.58
C ARG A 472 27.71 -13.14 -18.36
N GLN A 473 26.47 -13.51 -18.01
CA GLN A 473 26.21 -14.44 -16.91
C GLN A 473 26.83 -15.83 -17.15
N GLU A 474 26.96 -16.24 -18.43
CA GLU A 474 27.67 -17.45 -18.83
C GLU A 474 29.21 -17.27 -18.93
N GLY A 475 29.74 -16.16 -18.43
CA GLY A 475 31.18 -15.87 -18.48
C GLY A 475 31.68 -15.45 -19.87
N ALA A 476 30.80 -14.99 -20.75
CA ALA A 476 31.09 -14.54 -22.10
C ALA A 476 31.93 -15.56 -22.92
N PRO A 477 31.45 -16.79 -23.13
CA PRO A 477 32.19 -17.88 -23.72
C PRO A 477 32.72 -17.56 -25.14
N ASP A 478 33.93 -17.99 -25.46
CA ASP A 478 34.45 -17.88 -26.81
C ASP A 478 33.71 -18.83 -27.75
N LEU A 479 33.15 -18.29 -28.81
CA LEU A 479 32.33 -19.05 -29.78
C LEU A 479 33.16 -19.56 -30.98
N GLY A 480 34.46 -19.29 -31.02
CA GLY A 480 35.31 -19.63 -32.17
C GLY A 480 34.89 -18.90 -33.45
N SER A 481 35.59 -19.20 -34.57
CA SER A 481 35.39 -18.51 -35.84
C SER A 481 34.25 -19.13 -36.72
N GLU A 482 33.72 -20.30 -36.36
CA GLU A 482 32.97 -21.13 -37.30
C GLU A 482 31.45 -20.86 -37.39
N ALA A 483 30.87 -20.08 -36.48
CA ALA A 483 29.44 -19.86 -36.55
C ALA A 483 29.11 -18.52 -37.23
N ALA A 484 28.63 -18.55 -38.45
CA ALA A 484 28.14 -17.35 -39.12
C ALA A 484 26.95 -16.72 -38.39
N LEU A 485 26.92 -15.38 -38.31
CA LEU A 485 25.75 -14.65 -37.85
C LEU A 485 24.56 -14.98 -38.76
N SER A 486 23.47 -15.45 -38.19
CA SER A 486 22.28 -15.86 -38.97
C SER A 486 21.26 -14.74 -39.14
N PHE A 487 21.44 -13.60 -38.51
CA PHE A 487 20.51 -12.45 -38.56
C PHE A 487 21.12 -11.30 -39.35
N ALA A 488 20.42 -10.86 -40.40
CA ALA A 488 20.91 -9.80 -41.30
C ALA A 488 20.95 -8.40 -40.64
N ASP A 489 20.18 -8.21 -39.59
CA ASP A 489 20.06 -6.96 -38.84
C ASP A 489 21.01 -6.88 -37.62
N VAL A 490 21.92 -7.87 -37.49
CA VAL A 490 22.93 -7.89 -36.44
C VAL A 490 24.31 -7.57 -37.04
N ALA A 491 24.74 -6.31 -36.86
CA ALA A 491 26.03 -5.87 -37.36
C ALA A 491 27.18 -6.58 -36.62
N ALA A 492 28.21 -7.07 -37.34
CA ALA A 492 29.29 -7.87 -36.80
C ALA A 492 30.11 -7.15 -35.69
N GLY A 493 30.18 -5.80 -35.74
CA GLY A 493 30.87 -4.98 -34.74
C GLY A 493 30.00 -4.47 -33.60
N ALA A 494 28.72 -4.82 -33.54
CA ALA A 494 27.82 -4.40 -32.47
C ALA A 494 28.16 -5.15 -31.16
N TYR A 495 27.97 -4.48 -30.02
CA TYR A 495 28.23 -5.05 -28.69
C TYR A 495 27.42 -6.33 -28.42
N TYR A 496 26.26 -6.44 -29.02
CA TYR A 496 25.35 -7.58 -28.91
C TYR A 496 25.62 -8.69 -29.96
N ALA A 497 26.57 -8.52 -30.87
CA ALA A 497 26.77 -9.46 -31.98
C ALA A 497 27.15 -10.88 -31.51
N LEU A 498 28.14 -10.99 -30.63
CA LEU A 498 28.50 -12.26 -30.01
C LEU A 498 27.41 -12.81 -29.08
N PRO A 499 26.80 -12.01 -28.20
CA PRO A 499 25.65 -12.42 -27.40
C PRO A 499 24.49 -12.98 -28.21
N VAL A 500 24.06 -12.33 -29.28
CA VAL A 500 22.97 -12.80 -30.14
C VAL A 500 23.35 -14.12 -30.84
N ARG A 501 24.59 -14.25 -31.31
CA ARG A 501 25.11 -15.46 -31.88
C ARG A 501 25.08 -16.62 -30.89
N TRP A 502 25.60 -16.41 -29.69
CA TRP A 502 25.56 -17.38 -28.59
C TRP A 502 24.14 -17.82 -28.29
N ALA A 503 23.23 -16.86 -28.07
CA ALA A 503 21.84 -17.12 -27.73
C ALA A 503 21.11 -17.90 -28.83
N LYS A 504 21.47 -17.68 -30.11
CA LYS A 504 20.92 -18.41 -31.23
C LYS A 504 21.43 -19.84 -31.30
N ILE A 505 22.72 -20.07 -31.13
CA ILE A 505 23.35 -21.39 -31.13
C ILE A 505 22.75 -22.28 -30.03
N HIS A 506 22.52 -21.72 -28.84
CA HIS A 506 22.01 -22.45 -27.69
C HIS A 506 20.47 -22.45 -27.60
N GLY A 507 19.79 -21.97 -28.66
CA GLY A 507 18.32 -22.00 -28.72
C GLY A 507 17.61 -21.03 -27.74
N VAL A 508 18.34 -20.13 -27.07
CA VAL A 508 17.80 -19.12 -26.16
C VAL A 508 16.94 -18.09 -26.91
N VAL A 509 17.29 -17.81 -28.19
CA VAL A 509 16.49 -16.93 -29.04
C VAL A 509 16.26 -17.52 -30.44
N ASN A 510 15.11 -17.21 -31.01
CA ASN A 510 14.73 -17.65 -32.38
C ASN A 510 14.72 -16.53 -33.42
N GLY A 511 14.86 -15.27 -33.00
CA GLY A 511 14.60 -14.07 -33.82
C GLY A 511 13.11 -13.71 -33.89
N ILE A 512 12.83 -12.58 -34.51
CA ILE A 512 11.45 -12.18 -34.87
C ILE A 512 11.03 -12.75 -36.22
N SER A 513 12.02 -13.16 -37.03
CA SER A 513 11.88 -13.92 -38.24
C SER A 513 13.11 -14.81 -38.44
N ALA A 514 13.13 -15.59 -39.52
CA ALA A 514 14.28 -16.44 -39.88
C ALA A 514 15.58 -15.63 -40.07
N THR A 515 15.51 -14.38 -40.45
CA THR A 515 16.64 -13.52 -40.82
C THR A 515 16.78 -12.26 -39.99
N GLN A 516 15.87 -12.00 -39.04
CA GLN A 516 15.87 -10.79 -38.22
C GLN A 516 15.76 -11.12 -36.75
N PHE A 517 16.59 -10.45 -35.93
CA PHE A 517 16.57 -10.53 -34.47
C PHE A 517 15.91 -9.32 -33.82
N ALA A 518 16.00 -8.14 -34.42
CA ALA A 518 15.59 -6.84 -33.93
C ALA A 518 16.31 -6.46 -32.60
N PRO A 519 17.64 -6.34 -32.61
CA PRO A 519 18.41 -6.14 -31.37
C PRO A 519 18.11 -4.85 -30.62
N GLU A 520 17.77 -3.78 -31.34
CA GLU A 520 17.46 -2.46 -30.78
C GLU A 520 15.98 -2.29 -30.40
N ALA A 521 15.13 -3.25 -30.77
CA ALA A 521 13.73 -3.19 -30.38
C ALA A 521 13.55 -3.42 -28.88
N PRO A 522 12.71 -2.63 -28.19
CA PRO A 522 12.33 -2.91 -26.81
C PRO A 522 11.78 -4.33 -26.66
N VAL A 523 12.17 -5.01 -25.59
CA VAL A 523 11.63 -6.34 -25.28
C VAL A 523 10.30 -6.19 -24.57
N THR A 524 9.28 -6.93 -25.00
CA THR A 524 8.01 -6.98 -24.26
C THR A 524 8.12 -7.96 -23.08
N ARG A 525 7.23 -7.83 -22.10
CA ARG A 525 7.23 -8.69 -20.91
C ARG A 525 7.07 -10.17 -21.27
N GLU A 526 6.21 -10.51 -22.22
CA GLU A 526 6.08 -11.89 -22.72
C GLU A 526 7.33 -12.37 -23.48
N GLN A 527 8.00 -11.48 -24.23
CA GLN A 527 9.25 -11.83 -24.90
C GLN A 527 10.39 -12.06 -23.91
N LEU A 528 10.46 -11.26 -22.86
CA LEU A 528 11.42 -11.45 -21.78
C LEU A 528 11.20 -12.80 -21.11
N ALA A 529 9.94 -13.14 -20.74
CA ALA A 529 9.59 -14.46 -20.22
C ALA A 529 10.01 -15.60 -21.17
N ALA A 530 9.73 -15.46 -22.47
CA ALA A 530 10.06 -16.47 -23.46
C ALA A 530 11.58 -16.69 -23.63
N ILE A 531 12.38 -15.63 -23.50
CA ILE A 531 13.85 -15.72 -23.56
C ILE A 531 14.38 -16.39 -22.30
N LEU A 532 13.92 -15.98 -21.11
CA LEU A 532 14.33 -16.59 -19.85
C LEU A 532 13.90 -18.05 -19.72
N TYR A 533 12.70 -18.40 -20.19
CA TYR A 533 12.22 -19.78 -20.22
C TYR A 533 13.14 -20.69 -21.05
N ARG A 534 13.54 -20.26 -22.25
CA ARG A 534 14.50 -21.01 -23.08
C ARG A 534 15.89 -21.03 -22.49
N TYR A 535 16.29 -19.95 -21.82
CA TYR A 535 17.57 -19.93 -21.11
C TYR A 535 17.57 -20.90 -19.93
N ALA A 536 16.46 -20.98 -19.16
CA ALA A 536 16.30 -21.98 -18.11
C ALA A 536 16.38 -23.42 -18.66
N GLN A 537 15.76 -23.68 -19.82
CA GLN A 537 15.87 -24.97 -20.50
C GLN A 537 17.31 -25.29 -20.94
N TYR A 538 18.02 -24.30 -21.47
CA TYR A 538 19.43 -24.43 -21.82
C TYR A 538 20.29 -24.78 -20.60
N LYS A 539 20.00 -24.19 -19.43
CA LYS A 539 20.68 -24.50 -18.17
C LYS A 539 20.25 -25.84 -17.55
N GLY A 540 19.22 -26.49 -18.07
CA GLY A 540 18.65 -27.70 -17.48
C GLY A 540 17.84 -27.47 -16.22
N TYR A 541 17.40 -26.24 -15.96
CA TYR A 541 16.54 -25.91 -14.84
C TYR A 541 15.12 -26.44 -15.07
N ASP A 542 14.38 -26.67 -13.97
CA ASP A 542 13.01 -27.16 -14.08
C ASP A 542 12.08 -26.10 -14.70
N THR A 543 11.66 -26.37 -15.91
CA THR A 543 10.64 -25.61 -16.63
C THR A 543 9.33 -26.38 -16.76
N GLY A 544 9.14 -27.41 -15.92
CA GLY A 544 8.04 -28.38 -16.02
C GLY A 544 6.65 -27.75 -16.06
N ALA A 545 5.72 -28.47 -16.66
CA ALA A 545 4.34 -28.05 -16.82
C ALA A 545 3.58 -28.05 -15.48
N GLY A 546 3.25 -26.87 -15.01
CA GLY A 546 2.23 -26.61 -14.01
C GLY A 546 1.40 -25.46 -14.52
N SER A 547 0.09 -25.56 -14.50
CA SER A 547 -0.77 -24.43 -14.86
C SER A 547 -0.70 -23.37 -13.77
N ALA A 548 0.00 -22.26 -14.03
CA ALA A 548 -0.24 -21.06 -13.27
C ALA A 548 -1.68 -20.61 -13.50
N ALA A 549 -2.36 -20.19 -12.45
CA ALA A 549 -3.71 -19.65 -12.59
C ALA A 549 -3.66 -18.22 -13.16
N LEU A 550 -3.24 -18.06 -14.43
CA LEU A 550 -3.27 -16.76 -15.12
C LEU A 550 -4.70 -16.20 -15.24
N GLY A 551 -5.72 -17.01 -14.89
CA GLY A 551 -7.14 -16.61 -14.93
C GLY A 551 -7.53 -15.48 -13.97
N GLY A 552 -6.66 -15.12 -13.01
CA GLY A 552 -6.83 -13.94 -12.17
C GLY A 552 -6.52 -12.62 -12.88
N TYR A 553 -5.81 -12.67 -14.03
CA TYR A 553 -5.43 -11.46 -14.77
C TYR A 553 -6.39 -11.21 -15.93
N THR A 554 -6.94 -10.00 -15.98
CA THR A 554 -7.95 -9.59 -16.97
C THR A 554 -7.42 -9.55 -18.40
N ASP A 555 -6.11 -9.42 -18.57
CA ASP A 555 -5.40 -9.32 -19.84
C ASP A 555 -4.61 -10.60 -20.22
N ALA A 556 -4.80 -11.69 -19.49
CA ALA A 556 -4.16 -12.98 -19.81
C ALA A 556 -4.44 -13.46 -21.23
N GLY A 557 -5.62 -13.15 -21.79
CA GLY A 557 -5.99 -13.44 -23.16
C GLY A 557 -5.18 -12.67 -24.23
N GLN A 558 -4.38 -11.68 -23.85
CA GLN A 558 -3.49 -10.93 -24.74
C GLN A 558 -2.11 -11.58 -24.87
N ILE A 559 -1.81 -12.62 -24.10
CA ILE A 559 -0.56 -13.36 -24.22
C ILE A 559 -0.52 -14.08 -25.57
N SER A 560 0.56 -13.85 -26.31
CA SER A 560 0.76 -14.52 -27.60
C SER A 560 0.89 -16.05 -27.41
N PRO A 561 0.36 -16.87 -28.32
CA PRO A 561 0.41 -18.34 -28.20
C PRO A 561 1.82 -18.91 -28.00
N TYR A 562 2.85 -18.28 -28.59
CA TYR A 562 4.23 -18.72 -28.43
C TYR A 562 4.81 -18.47 -27.04
N ALA A 563 4.28 -17.49 -26.34
CA ALA A 563 4.78 -17.04 -25.03
C ALA A 563 3.99 -17.64 -23.86
N LEU A 564 2.81 -18.21 -24.11
CA LEU A 564 1.93 -18.72 -23.07
C LEU A 564 2.63 -19.69 -22.10
N PRO A 565 3.36 -20.75 -22.56
CA PRO A 565 4.06 -21.64 -21.63
C PRO A 565 5.12 -20.93 -20.77
N ALA A 566 5.79 -19.93 -21.36
CA ALA A 566 6.82 -19.15 -20.67
C ALA A 566 6.21 -18.20 -19.63
N MET A 567 5.09 -17.58 -19.94
CA MET A 567 4.37 -16.71 -19.00
C MET A 567 3.76 -17.51 -17.85
N GLU A 568 3.19 -18.69 -18.12
CA GLU A 568 2.72 -19.61 -17.08
C GLU A 568 3.85 -20.03 -16.14
N TRP A 569 4.99 -20.42 -16.70
CA TRP A 569 6.18 -20.77 -15.93
C TRP A 569 6.70 -19.59 -15.13
N ALA A 570 6.88 -18.42 -15.75
CA ALA A 570 7.43 -17.23 -15.10
C ALA A 570 6.52 -16.71 -13.99
N ASN A 571 5.20 -16.81 -14.15
CA ASN A 571 4.25 -16.43 -13.10
C ASN A 571 4.25 -17.43 -11.94
N ARG A 572 4.22 -18.74 -12.24
CA ARG A 572 4.28 -19.80 -11.23
C ARG A 572 5.55 -19.77 -10.39
N THR A 573 6.68 -19.41 -10.98
CA THR A 573 7.96 -19.29 -10.27
C THR A 573 8.19 -17.91 -9.64
N GLY A 574 7.20 -17.00 -9.72
CA GLY A 574 7.32 -15.66 -9.15
C GLY A 574 8.25 -14.70 -9.90
N LEU A 575 8.78 -15.12 -11.07
CA LEU A 575 9.67 -14.27 -11.88
C LEU A 575 8.93 -13.08 -12.47
N ILE A 576 7.73 -13.31 -12.99
CA ILE A 576 6.86 -12.28 -13.55
C ILE A 576 5.53 -12.32 -12.80
N THR A 577 5.30 -11.30 -12.01
CA THR A 577 4.01 -11.00 -11.38
C THR A 577 3.25 -9.97 -12.21
N GLY A 578 2.02 -9.63 -11.85
CA GLY A 578 1.27 -8.57 -12.50
C GLY A 578 1.95 -7.19 -12.37
N ARG A 579 1.71 -6.31 -13.32
CA ARG A 579 1.97 -4.87 -13.14
C ARG A 579 1.00 -4.27 -12.13
N THR A 580 -0.19 -4.84 -12.06
CA THR A 580 -1.18 -4.58 -11.02
C THR A 580 -1.68 -5.92 -10.49
N ALA A 581 -2.50 -5.91 -9.45
CA ALA A 581 -3.14 -7.12 -8.94
C ALA A 581 -3.94 -7.89 -10.00
N THR A 582 -4.40 -7.22 -11.05
CA THR A 582 -5.31 -7.80 -12.07
C THR A 582 -4.79 -7.75 -13.51
N THR A 583 -3.59 -7.22 -13.76
CA THR A 583 -3.02 -7.10 -15.13
C THR A 583 -1.58 -7.57 -15.19
N LEU A 584 -1.24 -8.36 -16.22
CA LEU A 584 0.13 -8.82 -16.54
C LEU A 584 0.88 -7.86 -17.45
N ASP A 585 0.16 -7.17 -18.34
CA ASP A 585 0.66 -6.36 -19.44
C ASP A 585 1.68 -7.10 -20.33
N PRO A 586 1.30 -8.24 -20.94
CA PRO A 586 2.25 -9.10 -21.65
C PRO A 586 2.89 -8.44 -22.85
N GLN A 587 2.17 -7.52 -23.51
CA GLN A 587 2.65 -6.76 -24.66
C GLN A 587 3.37 -5.46 -24.27
N GLY A 588 3.31 -5.07 -23.01
CA GLY A 588 4.01 -3.90 -22.47
C GLY A 588 5.53 -4.08 -22.55
N GLN A 589 6.24 -3.00 -22.80
CA GLN A 589 7.69 -2.98 -22.84
C GLN A 589 8.26 -3.13 -21.44
N ALA A 590 9.25 -3.99 -21.26
CA ALA A 590 9.93 -4.13 -20.00
C ALA A 590 10.89 -2.95 -19.77
N THR A 591 10.73 -2.26 -18.65
CA THR A 591 11.68 -1.24 -18.22
C THR A 591 12.99 -1.88 -17.73
N ARG A 592 14.04 -1.09 -17.57
CA ARG A 592 15.31 -1.58 -17.03
C ARG A 592 15.19 -2.01 -15.56
N ALA A 593 14.35 -1.32 -14.79
CA ALA A 593 14.01 -1.69 -13.42
C ALA A 593 13.29 -3.04 -13.37
N GLU A 594 12.27 -3.24 -14.20
CA GLU A 594 11.57 -4.53 -14.31
C GLU A 594 12.51 -5.66 -14.75
N ALA A 595 13.37 -5.40 -15.74
CA ALA A 595 14.35 -6.39 -16.19
C ALA A 595 15.35 -6.76 -15.09
N ALA A 596 15.87 -5.79 -14.32
CA ALA A 596 16.76 -6.02 -13.18
C ALA A 596 16.06 -6.90 -12.13
N THR A 597 14.81 -6.58 -11.78
CA THR A 597 14.04 -7.33 -10.80
C THR A 597 13.75 -8.77 -11.24
N ILE A 598 13.38 -8.96 -12.50
CA ILE A 598 13.10 -10.31 -13.03
C ILE A 598 14.39 -11.14 -13.11
N LEU A 599 15.52 -10.52 -13.48
CA LEU A 599 16.82 -11.20 -13.55
C LEU A 599 17.35 -11.54 -12.15
N MET A 600 17.18 -10.67 -11.15
CA MET A 600 17.51 -10.96 -9.75
C MET A 600 16.71 -12.18 -9.27
N ARG A 601 15.39 -12.15 -9.40
CA ARG A 601 14.52 -13.29 -9.04
C ARG A 601 14.89 -14.58 -9.76
N PHE A 602 15.29 -14.48 -11.02
CA PHE A 602 15.75 -15.64 -11.78
C PHE A 602 17.03 -16.23 -11.19
N ALA A 603 17.99 -15.39 -10.83
CA ALA A 603 19.23 -15.84 -10.21
C ALA A 603 18.96 -16.48 -8.83
N GLU A 604 18.13 -15.86 -8.00
CA GLU A 604 17.74 -16.39 -6.68
C GLU A 604 17.02 -17.74 -6.77
N ALA A 605 16.14 -17.90 -7.78
CA ALA A 605 15.36 -19.12 -7.94
C ALA A 605 16.17 -20.31 -8.51
N PHE A 606 17.24 -20.04 -9.30
CA PHE A 606 17.89 -21.07 -10.10
C PHE A 606 19.43 -21.10 -10.02
N ALA A 607 20.08 -20.11 -9.44
CA ALA A 607 21.55 -20.02 -9.38
C ALA A 607 22.15 -20.48 -8.04
N GLN A 608 21.48 -21.41 -7.35
CA GLN A 608 22.01 -22.05 -6.12
C GLN A 608 23.07 -23.07 -6.43
#